data_d02973a549459109a95d4ee7ed0f1a0a
#
_entry.id   d02973a549459109a95d4ee7ed0f1a0a
#
_cell.length_a   1.000
_cell.length_b   1.000
_cell.length_c   1.000
_cell.angle_alpha   90.00
_cell.angle_beta   90.00
_cell.angle_gamma   90.00
#
_symmetry.space_group_name_H-M   'P 1'
#
loop_
_entity.id
_entity.type
_entity.pdbx_description
1 polymer ?
#
loop_
_entity_poly.entity_id
_entity_poly.type
_entity_poly.pdbx_seq_one_letter_code
_entity_poly.pdbx_strand_id
1 'polypeptide(L)'
;MKKKVFIWCLGFFLSAASAQMPQAPEVAARAYLLFDISANQVLAQRDADVPVEPASLTKLMTAYLVFDALRTKKISLQQALPVSPKAWKMPGSRMFIDPKMQVPVEDLIKGMIVQSGNDATMALAEAVGGTSEHFVEMMNAQAKALGMNSTGYKNPEGLGESGHITTARDLSILATRLMQDFPEFVGYYAIKKYRYPGTPAANDSNRNLLLFRDPTVDGLKTGHTDAAGYCLVATAKRDFPNLQGRRLLAIILGAGSENARAEEAQKLLNWGYIAYDGVKLFEANQAVVTPAIYKGRDNQVGLGRPQPIVVSVPQGQATRLKTLVTRPDPLFAPLAKNQPVATLKVMLDQAPLTEIPLLALSGVEEAGFFGRTWDALTLWLK
;
A
#
# COMPACT_ATOMS: atom_id res chain seq x y z
N MET A 1 23.47 35.25 -67.69
CA MET A 1 23.96 34.91 -66.34
C MET A 1 22.77 34.78 -65.42
N LYS A 2 22.33 33.55 -65.08
CA LYS A 2 21.20 33.27 -64.16
C LYS A 2 21.77 32.98 -62.75
N LYS A 3 21.51 33.87 -61.80
CA LYS A 3 21.90 33.68 -60.38
C LYS A 3 20.90 32.70 -59.74
N LYS A 4 21.40 31.56 -59.28
CA LYS A 4 20.65 30.63 -58.44
C LYS A 4 20.73 31.10 -56.98
N VAL A 5 19.59 31.43 -56.39
CA VAL A 5 19.48 31.71 -54.96
C VAL A 5 19.24 30.37 -54.25
N PHE A 6 20.16 30.00 -53.37
CA PHE A 6 20.06 28.81 -52.51
C PHE A 6 19.44 29.26 -51.17
N ILE A 7 18.18 28.88 -50.93
CA ILE A 7 17.51 29.12 -49.64
C ILE A 7 17.88 27.94 -48.71
N TRP A 8 18.67 28.23 -47.68
CA TRP A 8 18.94 27.30 -46.58
C TRP A 8 17.74 27.36 -45.60
N CYS A 9 16.90 26.33 -45.59
CA CYS A 9 15.93 26.11 -44.53
C CYS A 9 16.64 25.54 -43.31
N LEU A 10 16.90 26.39 -42.31
CA LEU A 10 17.32 25.97 -40.98
C LEU A 10 16.11 25.30 -40.28
N GLY A 11 16.04 23.95 -40.31
CA GLY A 11 15.09 23.20 -39.53
C GLY A 11 15.45 23.31 -38.06
N PHE A 12 14.66 24.09 -37.30
CA PHE A 12 14.70 24.04 -35.84
C PHE A 12 14.11 22.68 -35.37
N PHE A 13 14.97 21.73 -35.07
CA PHE A 13 14.56 20.56 -34.29
C PHE A 13 14.30 21.02 -32.86
N LEU A 14 13.04 21.28 -32.52
CA LEU A 14 12.57 21.36 -31.14
C LEU A 14 12.72 19.96 -30.54
N SER A 15 13.82 19.70 -29.88
CA SER A 15 13.97 18.54 -28.99
C SER A 15 12.91 18.69 -27.89
N ALA A 16 11.84 17.93 -27.98
CA ALA A 16 10.91 17.76 -26.86
C ALA A 16 11.74 17.19 -25.69
N ALA A 17 12.07 18.03 -24.70
CA ALA A 17 12.70 17.61 -23.48
C ALA A 17 11.71 16.67 -22.78
N SER A 18 11.86 15.36 -23.02
CA SER A 18 11.16 14.33 -22.24
C SER A 18 11.53 14.50 -20.78
N ALA A 19 10.56 14.56 -19.90
CA ALA A 19 10.80 14.64 -18.47
C ALA A 19 11.60 13.40 -18.06
N GLN A 20 12.88 13.59 -17.74
CA GLN A 20 13.74 12.50 -17.34
C GLN A 20 13.33 12.08 -15.91
N MET A 21 12.84 10.84 -15.78
CA MET A 21 12.51 10.27 -14.47
C MET A 21 13.81 10.07 -13.67
N PRO A 22 13.81 10.35 -12.35
CA PRO A 22 14.98 10.16 -11.50
C PRO A 22 15.49 8.72 -11.56
N GLN A 23 16.79 8.55 -11.74
CA GLN A 23 17.39 7.23 -11.73
C GLN A 23 17.43 6.69 -10.30
N ALA A 24 16.87 5.47 -10.10
CA ALA A 24 16.90 4.81 -8.81
C ALA A 24 18.35 4.46 -8.40
N PRO A 25 18.68 4.47 -7.10
CA PRO A 25 19.98 4.03 -6.64
C PRO A 25 20.13 2.52 -6.87
N GLU A 26 21.38 2.08 -6.97
CA GLU A 26 21.66 0.66 -6.95
C GLU A 26 21.31 0.06 -5.57
N VAL A 27 20.53 -1.03 -5.57
CA VAL A 27 20.05 -1.72 -4.37
C VAL A 27 20.60 -3.16 -4.38
N ALA A 28 21.34 -3.50 -3.34
CA ALA A 28 21.96 -4.81 -3.17
C ALA A 28 20.96 -5.81 -2.55
N ALA A 29 19.93 -6.19 -3.34
CA ALA A 29 18.89 -7.14 -2.98
C ALA A 29 18.46 -7.93 -4.23
N ARG A 30 17.78 -9.07 -4.07
CA ARG A 30 17.24 -9.84 -5.19
C ARG A 30 16.14 -9.09 -5.93
N ALA A 31 15.19 -8.54 -5.16
CA ALA A 31 14.10 -7.73 -5.69
C ALA A 31 13.80 -6.58 -4.73
N TYR A 32 13.29 -5.47 -5.28
CA TYR A 32 12.84 -4.35 -4.45
C TYR A 32 11.70 -3.57 -5.11
N LEU A 33 10.97 -2.85 -4.28
CA LEU A 33 9.96 -1.90 -4.70
C LEU A 33 9.90 -0.72 -3.73
N LEU A 34 9.90 0.50 -4.25
CA LEU A 34 9.58 1.73 -3.51
C LEU A 34 8.23 2.25 -3.98
N PHE A 35 7.31 2.40 -3.04
CA PHE A 35 5.94 2.82 -3.29
C PHE A 35 5.61 4.06 -2.47
N ASP A 36 5.05 5.08 -3.11
CA ASP A 36 4.46 6.22 -2.41
C ASP A 36 2.99 5.91 -2.11
N ILE A 37 2.71 5.61 -0.85
CA ILE A 37 1.34 5.30 -0.38
C ILE A 37 0.44 6.53 -0.52
N SER A 38 0.98 7.73 -0.27
CA SER A 38 0.20 8.97 -0.36
C SER A 38 -0.26 9.28 -1.78
N ALA A 39 0.59 8.98 -2.77
CA ALA A 39 0.32 9.19 -4.19
C ALA A 39 -0.21 7.95 -4.91
N ASN A 40 -0.18 6.77 -4.26
CA ASN A 40 -0.48 5.47 -4.86
C ASN A 40 0.35 5.20 -6.13
N GLN A 41 1.68 5.47 -6.06
CA GLN A 41 2.59 5.37 -7.21
C GLN A 41 3.84 4.55 -6.88
N VAL A 42 4.29 3.72 -7.83
CA VAL A 42 5.60 3.07 -7.78
C VAL A 42 6.65 4.11 -8.21
N LEU A 43 7.65 4.37 -7.35
CA LEU A 43 8.73 5.30 -7.63
C LEU A 43 9.97 4.59 -8.19
N ALA A 44 10.23 3.38 -7.73
CA ALA A 44 11.33 2.54 -8.23
C ALA A 44 11.02 1.06 -7.98
N GLN A 45 11.50 0.18 -8.86
CA GLN A 45 11.36 -1.26 -8.70
C GLN A 45 12.41 -2.01 -9.49
N ARG A 46 12.73 -3.22 -9.03
CA ARG A 46 13.48 -4.23 -9.76
C ARG A 46 12.94 -5.61 -9.37
N ASP A 47 12.63 -6.43 -10.36
CA ASP A 47 12.13 -7.80 -10.19
C ASP A 47 10.90 -7.88 -9.24
N ALA A 48 10.07 -6.82 -9.23
CA ALA A 48 8.98 -6.66 -8.26
C ALA A 48 7.88 -7.70 -8.39
N ASP A 49 7.78 -8.36 -9.54
CA ASP A 49 6.79 -9.39 -9.86
C ASP A 49 7.36 -10.82 -9.84
N VAL A 50 8.66 -10.96 -9.54
CA VAL A 50 9.30 -12.28 -9.42
C VAL A 50 8.88 -12.94 -8.11
N PRO A 51 8.33 -14.18 -8.16
CA PRO A 51 7.93 -14.91 -6.95
C PRO A 51 9.14 -15.25 -6.07
N VAL A 52 8.98 -15.05 -4.76
CA VAL A 52 9.96 -15.37 -3.73
C VAL A 52 9.28 -15.96 -2.50
N GLU A 53 10.02 -16.68 -1.67
CA GLU A 53 9.52 -17.06 -0.34
C GLU A 53 9.37 -15.82 0.55
N PRO A 54 8.19 -15.61 1.18
CA PRO A 54 7.97 -14.43 2.02
C PRO A 54 8.69 -14.48 3.37
N ALA A 55 9.09 -15.66 3.84
CA ALA A 55 9.53 -15.86 5.21
C ALA A 55 8.52 -15.20 6.19
N SER A 56 8.98 -14.61 7.30
CA SER A 56 8.09 -13.96 8.28
C SER A 56 7.39 -12.69 7.80
N LEU A 57 7.56 -12.24 6.52
CA LEU A 57 6.69 -11.22 5.95
C LEU A 57 5.23 -11.73 5.80
N THR A 58 5.05 -13.05 5.78
CA THR A 58 3.75 -13.74 5.89
C THR A 58 2.90 -13.20 7.04
N LYS A 59 3.53 -12.84 8.16
CA LYS A 59 2.83 -12.34 9.35
C LYS A 59 2.12 -11.00 9.14
N LEU A 60 2.39 -10.29 8.04
CA LEU A 60 1.59 -9.14 7.63
C LEU A 60 0.16 -9.56 7.25
N MET A 61 -0.02 -10.69 6.57
CA MET A 61 -1.36 -11.23 6.26
C MET A 61 -2.01 -11.79 7.53
N THR A 62 -1.26 -12.47 8.38
CA THR A 62 -1.77 -12.93 9.67
C THR A 62 -2.27 -11.76 10.52
N ALA A 63 -1.49 -10.68 10.61
CA ALA A 63 -1.89 -9.46 11.31
C ALA A 63 -3.15 -8.83 10.67
N TYR A 64 -3.24 -8.78 9.34
CA TYR A 64 -4.40 -8.25 8.63
C TYR A 64 -5.69 -8.97 9.06
N LEU A 65 -5.68 -10.32 9.06
CA LEU A 65 -6.84 -11.12 9.48
C LEU A 65 -7.14 -11.01 10.99
N VAL A 66 -6.10 -10.91 11.83
CA VAL A 66 -6.27 -10.67 13.28
C VAL A 66 -6.89 -9.30 13.54
N PHE A 67 -6.45 -8.26 12.84
CA PHE A 67 -7.00 -6.91 12.97
C PHE A 67 -8.45 -6.83 12.43
N ASP A 68 -8.76 -7.57 11.38
CA ASP A 68 -10.15 -7.70 10.92
C ASP A 68 -11.04 -8.42 11.94
N ALA A 69 -10.53 -9.47 12.59
CA ALA A 69 -11.24 -10.17 13.66
C ALA A 69 -11.48 -9.28 14.90
N LEU A 70 -10.52 -8.39 15.23
CA LEU A 70 -10.68 -7.37 16.28
C LEU A 70 -11.75 -6.33 15.89
N ARG A 71 -11.69 -5.80 14.67
CA ARG A 71 -12.64 -4.81 14.17
C ARG A 71 -14.08 -5.36 14.10
N THR A 72 -14.22 -6.60 13.69
CA THR A 72 -15.51 -7.32 13.64
C THR A 72 -15.94 -7.89 15.00
N LYS A 73 -15.15 -7.66 16.07
CA LYS A 73 -15.42 -8.11 17.44
C LYS A 73 -15.53 -9.63 17.60
N LYS A 74 -14.90 -10.40 16.72
CA LYS A 74 -14.74 -11.86 16.89
C LYS A 74 -13.82 -12.20 18.03
N ILE A 75 -12.79 -11.39 18.23
CA ILE A 75 -11.88 -11.42 19.37
C ILE A 75 -11.73 -10.01 19.96
N SER A 76 -11.18 -9.89 21.17
CA SER A 76 -10.87 -8.60 21.79
C SER A 76 -9.42 -8.57 22.28
N LEU A 77 -8.81 -7.38 22.38
CA LEU A 77 -7.41 -7.22 22.79
C LEU A 77 -7.13 -7.82 24.18
N GLN A 78 -8.10 -7.72 25.10
CA GLN A 78 -7.98 -8.21 26.48
C GLN A 78 -8.36 -9.69 26.64
N GLN A 79 -8.91 -10.30 25.60
CA GLN A 79 -9.26 -11.72 25.63
C GLN A 79 -8.00 -12.56 25.82
N ALA A 80 -7.98 -13.37 26.88
CA ALA A 80 -6.90 -14.31 27.12
C ALA A 80 -7.11 -15.60 26.32
N LEU A 81 -6.09 -16.02 25.60
CA LEU A 81 -6.10 -17.22 24.76
C LEU A 81 -5.24 -18.32 25.38
N PRO A 82 -5.70 -19.57 25.36
CA PRO A 82 -4.87 -20.71 25.75
C PRO A 82 -3.77 -20.94 24.71
N VAL A 83 -2.64 -21.45 25.15
CA VAL A 83 -1.52 -21.83 24.28
C VAL A 83 -1.65 -23.32 23.94
N SER A 84 -1.94 -23.65 22.70
CA SER A 84 -2.02 -25.02 22.23
C SER A 84 -0.64 -25.71 22.25
N PRO A 85 -0.58 -27.05 22.30
CA PRO A 85 0.67 -27.78 22.10
C PRO A 85 1.32 -27.52 20.75
N LYS A 86 0.54 -27.22 19.70
CA LYS A 86 1.02 -26.86 18.36
C LYS A 86 1.72 -25.50 18.41
N ALA A 87 1.08 -24.47 18.97
CA ALA A 87 1.66 -23.14 19.14
C ALA A 87 2.94 -23.19 20.00
N TRP A 88 2.91 -23.88 21.12
CA TRP A 88 4.07 -24.02 22.01
C TRP A 88 5.28 -24.66 21.32
N LYS A 89 5.09 -25.67 20.46
CA LYS A 89 6.17 -26.40 19.79
C LYS A 89 6.67 -25.72 18.50
N MET A 90 6.13 -24.56 18.14
CA MET A 90 6.53 -23.88 16.91
C MET A 90 8.03 -23.59 16.89
N PRO A 91 8.74 -23.98 15.82
CA PRO A 91 10.18 -23.74 15.67
C PRO A 91 10.46 -22.29 15.26
N GLY A 92 11.75 -21.93 15.29
CA GLY A 92 12.25 -20.63 14.84
C GLY A 92 12.09 -19.51 15.87
N SER A 93 11.69 -18.33 15.43
CA SER A 93 11.51 -17.16 16.31
C SER A 93 10.30 -17.33 17.23
N ARG A 94 10.47 -16.99 18.52
CA ARG A 94 9.44 -17.23 19.53
C ARG A 94 9.28 -16.07 20.50
N MET A 95 8.07 -15.90 21.01
CA MET A 95 7.73 -15.09 22.18
C MET A 95 7.96 -15.87 23.49
N PHE A 96 8.09 -17.21 23.42
CA PHE A 96 8.30 -18.15 24.52
C PHE A 96 7.09 -18.29 25.44
N ILE A 97 5.92 -18.47 24.87
CA ILE A 97 4.70 -18.85 25.57
C ILE A 97 4.63 -20.38 25.78
N ASP A 98 3.93 -20.84 26.80
CA ASP A 98 3.77 -22.24 27.10
C ASP A 98 2.31 -22.64 27.44
N PRO A 99 1.95 -23.94 27.43
CA PRO A 99 0.57 -24.39 27.61
C PRO A 99 -0.09 -24.06 28.94
N LYS A 100 0.68 -23.63 29.95
CA LYS A 100 0.16 -23.21 31.28
C LYS A 100 -0.30 -21.75 31.26
N MET A 101 0.04 -21.00 30.21
CA MET A 101 -0.26 -19.59 30.09
C MET A 101 -1.64 -19.37 29.46
N GLN A 102 -2.28 -18.29 29.90
CA GLN A 102 -3.41 -17.65 29.24
C GLN A 102 -2.93 -16.27 28.76
N VAL A 103 -2.75 -16.09 27.47
CA VAL A 103 -2.05 -14.92 26.92
C VAL A 103 -3.04 -13.96 26.29
N PRO A 104 -3.09 -12.69 26.71
CA PRO A 104 -3.94 -11.68 26.06
C PRO A 104 -3.62 -11.55 24.57
N VAL A 105 -4.66 -11.35 23.75
CA VAL A 105 -4.53 -11.15 22.30
C VAL A 105 -3.56 -10.01 21.99
N GLU A 106 -3.62 -8.91 22.74
CA GLU A 106 -2.72 -7.78 22.57
C GLU A 106 -1.24 -8.16 22.75
N ASP A 107 -0.94 -8.99 23.73
CA ASP A 107 0.42 -9.46 24.01
C ASP A 107 0.90 -10.43 22.92
N LEU A 108 0.01 -11.29 22.40
CA LEU A 108 0.32 -12.15 21.26
C LEU A 108 0.62 -11.32 19.99
N ILE A 109 -0.14 -10.24 19.74
CA ILE A 109 0.13 -9.31 18.63
C ILE A 109 1.51 -8.67 18.79
N LYS A 110 1.85 -8.16 19.98
CA LYS A 110 3.18 -7.61 20.27
C LYS A 110 4.28 -8.65 20.05
N GLY A 111 4.07 -9.87 20.53
CA GLY A 111 5.01 -11.00 20.35
C GLY A 111 5.20 -11.39 18.88
N MET A 112 4.12 -11.46 18.10
CA MET A 112 4.15 -11.72 16.67
C MET A 112 4.92 -10.63 15.90
N ILE A 113 4.76 -9.37 16.27
CA ILE A 113 5.37 -8.24 15.56
C ILE A 113 6.81 -8.03 15.98
N VAL A 114 7.10 -7.91 17.28
CA VAL A 114 8.42 -7.53 17.82
C VAL A 114 9.41 -8.70 17.75
N GLN A 115 9.08 -9.83 18.36
CA GLN A 115 9.92 -11.04 18.33
C GLN A 115 9.81 -11.79 17.01
N SER A 116 8.80 -11.48 16.19
CA SER A 116 8.42 -12.32 15.06
C SER A 116 8.02 -13.76 15.52
N GLY A 117 7.39 -13.87 16.71
CA GLY A 117 7.09 -15.11 17.39
C GLY A 117 6.17 -16.03 16.60
N ASN A 118 6.67 -17.22 16.21
CA ASN A 118 5.86 -18.22 15.50
C ASN A 118 4.82 -18.85 16.43
N ASP A 119 5.16 -19.01 17.72
CA ASP A 119 4.25 -19.47 18.78
C ASP A 119 3.07 -18.51 18.96
N ALA A 120 3.33 -17.22 19.10
CA ALA A 120 2.28 -16.19 19.17
C ALA A 120 1.44 -16.14 17.90
N THR A 121 2.07 -16.27 16.72
CA THR A 121 1.40 -16.28 15.42
C THR A 121 0.43 -17.45 15.29
N MET A 122 0.85 -18.65 15.69
CA MET A 122 0.03 -19.85 15.66
C MET A 122 -1.16 -19.75 16.62
N ALA A 123 -0.94 -19.24 17.84
CA ALA A 123 -2.03 -19.04 18.81
C ALA A 123 -3.09 -18.05 18.28
N LEU A 124 -2.66 -16.95 17.63
CA LEU A 124 -3.58 -16.01 16.99
C LEU A 124 -4.33 -16.64 15.81
N ALA A 125 -3.64 -17.42 14.97
CA ALA A 125 -4.23 -18.09 13.83
C ALA A 125 -5.31 -19.12 14.27
N GLU A 126 -5.04 -19.89 15.31
CA GLU A 126 -5.99 -20.82 15.89
C GLU A 126 -7.21 -20.11 16.50
N ALA A 127 -6.99 -18.96 17.17
CA ALA A 127 -8.09 -18.19 17.76
C ALA A 127 -9.04 -17.58 16.71
N VAL A 128 -8.50 -17.15 15.56
CA VAL A 128 -9.28 -16.52 14.49
C VAL A 128 -9.88 -17.56 13.53
N GLY A 129 -9.11 -18.58 13.16
CA GLY A 129 -9.49 -19.59 12.19
C GLY A 129 -10.12 -20.86 12.81
N GLY A 130 -10.03 -21.04 14.12
CA GLY A 130 -10.35 -22.31 14.80
C GLY A 130 -9.25 -23.35 14.60
N THR A 131 -8.74 -23.50 13.38
CA THR A 131 -7.57 -24.32 13.03
C THR A 131 -6.59 -23.50 12.17
N SER A 132 -5.31 -23.88 12.18
CA SER A 132 -4.31 -23.23 11.33
C SER A 132 -4.58 -23.49 9.83
N GLU A 133 -5.13 -24.64 9.48
CA GLU A 133 -5.48 -25.02 8.10
C GLU A 133 -6.59 -24.12 7.56
N HIS A 134 -7.66 -23.92 8.32
CA HIS A 134 -8.71 -22.99 7.93
C HIS A 134 -8.23 -21.55 7.91
N PHE A 135 -7.35 -21.17 8.83
CA PHE A 135 -6.73 -19.82 8.80
C PHE A 135 -5.93 -19.60 7.51
N VAL A 136 -5.21 -20.62 7.01
CA VAL A 136 -4.49 -20.54 5.72
C VAL A 136 -5.47 -20.39 4.54
N GLU A 137 -6.63 -21.06 4.57
CA GLU A 137 -7.69 -20.82 3.58
C GLU A 137 -8.14 -19.35 3.60
N MET A 138 -8.37 -18.79 4.80
CA MET A 138 -8.70 -17.36 4.96
C MET A 138 -7.61 -16.45 4.41
N MET A 139 -6.32 -16.73 4.67
CA MET A 139 -5.18 -15.96 4.13
C MET A 139 -5.19 -15.93 2.61
N ASN A 140 -5.39 -17.07 1.96
CA ASN A 140 -5.44 -17.16 0.50
C ASN A 140 -6.69 -16.49 -0.09
N ALA A 141 -7.84 -16.61 0.55
CA ALA A 141 -9.06 -15.90 0.16
C ALA A 141 -8.86 -14.38 0.26
N GLN A 142 -8.23 -13.90 1.35
CA GLN A 142 -7.94 -12.49 1.54
C GLN A 142 -6.90 -11.96 0.55
N ALA A 143 -5.86 -12.74 0.25
CA ALA A 143 -4.88 -12.38 -0.77
C ALA A 143 -5.56 -12.13 -2.13
N LYS A 144 -6.43 -13.06 -2.55
CA LYS A 144 -7.22 -12.91 -3.77
C LYS A 144 -8.15 -11.68 -3.73
N ALA A 145 -8.83 -11.45 -2.62
CA ALA A 145 -9.70 -10.28 -2.44
C ALA A 145 -8.95 -8.94 -2.51
N LEU A 146 -7.70 -8.91 -2.06
CA LEU A 146 -6.82 -7.75 -2.15
C LEU A 146 -6.18 -7.57 -3.54
N GLY A 147 -6.27 -8.56 -4.44
CA GLY A 147 -5.63 -8.54 -5.75
C GLY A 147 -4.16 -9.01 -5.74
N MET A 148 -3.73 -9.73 -4.70
CA MET A 148 -2.40 -10.32 -4.59
C MET A 148 -2.33 -11.63 -5.42
N ASN A 149 -2.32 -11.50 -6.74
CA ASN A 149 -2.53 -12.62 -7.66
C ASN A 149 -1.33 -13.56 -7.81
N SER A 150 -0.16 -13.16 -7.30
CA SER A 150 1.08 -13.95 -7.33
C SER A 150 1.48 -14.48 -5.94
N THR A 151 0.54 -14.47 -4.97
CA THR A 151 0.78 -14.88 -3.59
C THR A 151 0.00 -16.15 -3.25
N GLY A 152 0.69 -17.10 -2.62
CA GLY A 152 0.10 -18.32 -2.05
C GLY A 152 0.66 -18.57 -0.65
N TYR A 153 -0.23 -18.76 0.34
CA TYR A 153 0.14 -19.07 1.71
C TYR A 153 -0.07 -20.55 2.01
N LYS A 154 0.82 -21.14 2.82
CA LYS A 154 0.76 -22.54 3.29
C LYS A 154 0.71 -22.65 4.81
N ASN A 155 1.21 -21.62 5.51
CA ASN A 155 1.19 -21.53 6.97
C ASN A 155 1.09 -20.06 7.39
N PRO A 156 0.68 -19.75 8.64
CA PRO A 156 0.49 -18.38 9.11
C PRO A 156 1.78 -17.66 9.51
N GLU A 157 2.90 -18.37 9.72
CA GLU A 157 4.14 -17.82 10.26
C GLU A 157 5.25 -17.58 9.24
N GLY A 158 5.19 -18.21 8.06
CA GLY A 158 6.18 -18.03 7.00
C GLY A 158 7.35 -18.99 7.04
N LEU A 159 7.17 -20.20 7.57
CA LEU A 159 8.11 -21.29 7.40
C LEU A 159 8.13 -21.77 5.93
N GLY A 160 9.32 -22.20 5.47
CA GLY A 160 9.49 -22.64 4.09
C GLY A 160 8.63 -23.86 3.77
N GLU A 161 7.82 -23.74 2.72
CA GLU A 161 6.95 -24.79 2.21
C GLU A 161 6.68 -24.58 0.72
N SER A 162 6.63 -25.66 -0.07
CA SER A 162 6.41 -25.57 -1.51
C SER A 162 5.10 -24.84 -1.84
N GLY A 163 5.20 -23.81 -2.68
CA GLY A 163 4.06 -22.94 -3.02
C GLY A 163 3.76 -21.85 -1.99
N HIS A 164 4.58 -21.69 -0.94
CA HIS A 164 4.51 -20.53 -0.03
C HIS A 164 5.31 -19.38 -0.63
N ILE A 165 4.67 -18.58 -1.46
CA ILE A 165 5.31 -17.56 -2.31
C ILE A 165 4.57 -16.23 -2.26
N THR A 166 5.30 -15.16 -2.56
CA THR A 166 4.77 -13.80 -2.75
C THR A 166 5.66 -13.01 -3.70
N THR A 167 5.31 -11.75 -3.98
CA THR A 167 6.12 -10.81 -4.76
C THR A 167 6.27 -9.47 -4.02
N ALA A 168 7.24 -8.65 -4.40
CA ALA A 168 7.37 -7.31 -3.83
C ALA A 168 6.12 -6.45 -4.14
N ARG A 169 5.52 -6.64 -5.31
CA ARG A 169 4.28 -5.95 -5.67
C ARG A 169 3.11 -6.37 -4.78
N ASP A 170 2.88 -7.66 -4.59
CA ASP A 170 1.79 -8.15 -3.74
C ASP A 170 1.97 -7.70 -2.28
N LEU A 171 3.22 -7.72 -1.78
CA LEU A 171 3.54 -7.19 -0.45
C LEU A 171 3.26 -5.69 -0.35
N SER A 172 3.43 -4.91 -1.43
CA SER A 172 3.09 -3.48 -1.42
C SER A 172 1.58 -3.26 -1.30
N ILE A 173 0.78 -4.09 -1.95
CA ILE A 173 -0.69 -4.09 -1.82
C ILE A 173 -1.07 -4.40 -0.37
N LEU A 174 -0.57 -5.51 0.18
CA LEU A 174 -0.88 -5.93 1.54
C LEU A 174 -0.48 -4.89 2.58
N ALA A 175 0.76 -4.37 2.53
CA ALA A 175 1.25 -3.39 3.48
C ALA A 175 0.45 -2.07 3.40
N THR A 176 0.11 -1.62 2.20
CA THR A 176 -0.71 -0.42 2.00
C THR A 176 -2.10 -0.61 2.58
N ARG A 177 -2.77 -1.73 2.24
CA ARG A 177 -4.12 -2.02 2.74
C ARG A 177 -4.13 -2.23 4.26
N LEU A 178 -3.12 -2.90 4.84
CA LEU A 178 -3.00 -3.06 6.29
C LEU A 178 -3.01 -1.70 7.00
N MET A 179 -2.23 -0.73 6.51
CA MET A 179 -2.14 0.59 7.11
C MET A 179 -3.37 1.47 6.85
N GLN A 180 -4.06 1.29 5.72
CA GLN A 180 -5.25 2.06 5.37
C GLN A 180 -6.51 1.51 6.04
N ASP A 181 -6.63 0.19 6.10
CA ASP A 181 -7.81 -0.47 6.66
C ASP A 181 -7.76 -0.52 8.20
N PHE A 182 -6.56 -0.56 8.81
CA PHE A 182 -6.34 -0.71 10.25
C PHE A 182 -5.36 0.32 10.83
N PRO A 183 -5.56 1.63 10.60
CA PRO A 183 -4.62 2.67 11.03
C PRO A 183 -4.39 2.67 12.55
N GLU A 184 -5.38 2.24 13.34
CA GLU A 184 -5.33 2.15 14.81
C GLU A 184 -4.30 1.13 15.31
N PHE A 185 -3.95 0.12 14.50
CA PHE A 185 -3.01 -0.94 14.89
C PHE A 185 -1.59 -0.74 14.33
N VAL A 186 -1.37 0.25 13.45
CA VAL A 186 -0.05 0.51 12.87
C VAL A 186 1.00 0.80 13.95
N GLY A 187 0.59 1.44 15.05
CA GLY A 187 1.48 1.74 16.17
C GLY A 187 2.19 0.53 16.78
N TYR A 188 1.64 -0.68 16.69
CA TYR A 188 2.31 -1.89 17.18
C TYR A 188 3.62 -2.18 16.44
N TYR A 189 3.73 -1.79 15.17
CA TYR A 189 4.93 -2.00 14.36
C TYR A 189 6.09 -1.08 14.74
N ALA A 190 5.80 0.04 15.41
CA ALA A 190 6.80 0.99 15.90
C ALA A 190 7.39 0.60 17.25
N ILE A 191 6.88 -0.45 17.92
CA ILE A 191 7.38 -0.92 19.20
C ILE A 191 8.80 -1.45 19.03
N LYS A 192 9.76 -0.78 19.67
CA LYS A 192 11.18 -1.12 19.58
C LYS A 192 11.56 -2.32 20.46
N LYS A 193 10.95 -2.42 21.65
CA LYS A 193 11.19 -3.49 22.60
C LYS A 193 9.90 -3.94 23.24
N TYR A 194 9.75 -5.26 23.37
CA TYR A 194 8.64 -5.86 24.08
C TYR A 194 9.09 -7.15 24.73
N ARG A 195 8.74 -7.35 26.00
CA ARG A 195 9.07 -8.54 26.76
C ARG A 195 7.84 -9.08 27.49
N TYR A 196 7.48 -10.30 27.18
CA TYR A 196 6.43 -11.05 27.87
C TYR A 196 7.08 -12.02 28.91
N PRO A 197 6.41 -12.42 29.99
CA PRO A 197 6.90 -13.45 30.87
C PRO A 197 7.32 -14.71 30.09
N GLY A 198 8.59 -15.15 30.24
CA GLY A 198 9.20 -16.24 29.46
C GLY A 198 10.09 -15.77 28.30
N THR A 199 9.91 -14.54 27.77
CA THR A 199 10.78 -14.03 26.72
C THR A 199 12.20 -13.74 27.26
N PRO A 200 13.26 -14.36 26.70
CA PRO A 200 14.64 -14.02 27.07
C PRO A 200 14.98 -12.56 26.72
N ALA A 201 15.82 -11.91 27.51
CA ALA A 201 16.23 -10.53 27.29
C ALA A 201 16.88 -10.32 25.89
N ALA A 202 17.59 -11.31 25.39
CA ALA A 202 18.19 -11.26 24.04
C ALA A 202 17.18 -11.25 22.91
N ASN A 203 15.89 -11.57 23.17
CA ASN A 203 14.82 -11.64 22.18
C ASN A 203 13.78 -10.53 22.33
N ASP A 204 14.02 -9.51 23.16
CA ASP A 204 13.05 -8.44 23.44
C ASP A 204 13.01 -7.32 22.41
N SER A 205 13.96 -7.28 21.49
CA SER A 205 14.12 -6.18 20.52
C SER A 205 13.47 -6.48 19.18
N ASN A 206 12.86 -5.46 18.59
CA ASN A 206 12.34 -5.53 17.23
C ASN A 206 13.49 -5.73 16.23
N ARG A 207 13.28 -6.63 15.28
CA ARG A 207 14.30 -6.98 14.28
C ARG A 207 14.42 -5.98 13.12
N ASN A 208 13.52 -5.00 13.06
CA ASN A 208 13.62 -3.90 12.14
C ASN A 208 14.60 -2.85 12.67
N LEU A 209 15.84 -2.91 12.23
CA LEU A 209 16.91 -2.01 12.67
C LEU A 209 16.62 -0.53 12.32
N LEU A 210 15.79 -0.26 11.31
CA LEU A 210 15.46 1.12 10.94
C LEU A 210 14.68 1.86 12.03
N LEU A 211 13.90 1.16 12.86
CA LEU A 211 13.21 1.76 14.00
C LEU A 211 14.17 2.45 14.99
N PHE A 212 15.42 1.99 15.04
CA PHE A 212 16.46 2.53 15.92
C PHE A 212 17.34 3.59 15.25
N ARG A 213 17.33 3.65 13.90
CA ARG A 213 18.21 4.51 13.09
C ARG A 213 17.50 5.76 12.54
N ASP A 214 16.21 5.64 12.20
CA ASP A 214 15.42 6.69 11.59
C ASP A 214 14.10 6.88 12.35
N PRO A 215 13.91 8.03 13.03
CA PRO A 215 12.70 8.29 13.82
C PRO A 215 11.43 8.45 12.96
N THR A 216 11.58 8.62 11.65
CA THR A 216 10.44 8.71 10.72
C THR A 216 9.92 7.35 10.29
N VAL A 217 10.68 6.27 10.56
CA VAL A 217 10.29 4.88 10.30
C VAL A 217 9.39 4.37 11.43
N ASP A 218 8.22 3.84 11.08
CA ASP A 218 7.19 3.37 12.03
C ASP A 218 6.72 1.93 11.75
N GLY A 219 7.45 1.16 10.93
CA GLY A 219 7.12 -0.22 10.61
C GLY A 219 7.94 -0.76 9.45
N LEU A 220 7.61 -1.95 8.89
CA LEU A 220 6.59 -2.87 9.35
C LEU A 220 7.22 -4.19 9.81
N LYS A 221 7.71 -5.03 8.88
CA LYS A 221 8.08 -6.42 9.19
C LYS A 221 9.36 -6.86 8.49
N THR A 222 10.14 -7.67 9.19
CA THR A 222 11.32 -8.38 8.67
C THR A 222 10.99 -9.85 8.41
N GLY A 223 11.72 -10.47 7.49
CA GLY A 223 11.70 -11.91 7.23
C GLY A 223 13.12 -12.43 6.95
N HIS A 224 13.34 -13.70 7.26
CA HIS A 224 14.55 -14.42 6.89
C HIS A 224 14.30 -15.93 6.89
N THR A 225 14.71 -16.58 5.82
CA THR A 225 15.03 -18.00 5.70
C THR A 225 16.25 -18.09 4.78
N ASP A 226 16.93 -19.23 4.74
CA ASP A 226 18.07 -19.41 3.84
C ASP A 226 17.70 -19.23 2.37
N ALA A 227 16.51 -19.66 1.99
CA ALA A 227 15.99 -19.49 0.62
C ALA A 227 15.53 -18.05 0.31
N ALA A 228 14.85 -17.39 1.26
CA ALA A 228 14.38 -16.02 1.09
C ALA A 228 15.52 -14.99 1.13
N GLY A 229 16.61 -15.26 1.87
CA GLY A 229 17.57 -14.24 2.27
C GLY A 229 16.97 -13.27 3.29
N TYR A 230 17.60 -12.13 3.48
CA TYR A 230 17.12 -11.11 4.41
C TYR A 230 16.12 -10.16 3.74
N CYS A 231 14.89 -10.13 4.27
CA CYS A 231 13.78 -9.36 3.72
C CYS A 231 13.29 -8.31 4.71
N LEU A 232 12.81 -7.17 4.18
CA LEU A 232 12.23 -6.08 4.97
C LEU A 232 11.12 -5.37 4.17
N VAL A 233 9.99 -5.20 4.80
CA VAL A 233 8.96 -4.21 4.42
C VAL A 233 9.09 -3.08 5.42
N ALA A 234 9.52 -1.90 4.97
CA ALA A 234 9.73 -0.72 5.81
C ALA A 234 8.82 0.43 5.35
N THR A 235 8.28 1.18 6.30
CA THR A 235 7.51 2.39 6.03
C THR A 235 8.06 3.55 6.83
N ALA A 236 8.08 4.74 6.20
CA ALA A 236 8.42 5.99 6.83
C ALA A 236 7.38 7.04 6.52
N LYS A 237 7.18 7.98 7.46
CA LYS A 237 6.28 9.11 7.32
C LYS A 237 7.03 10.40 7.58
N ARG A 238 7.05 11.31 6.59
CA ARG A 238 7.74 12.60 6.70
C ARG A 238 6.82 13.76 6.33
N ASP A 239 7.03 14.88 6.99
CA ASP A 239 6.29 16.12 6.74
C ASP A 239 7.08 17.02 5.78
N PHE A 240 6.35 17.57 4.80
CA PHE A 240 6.86 18.54 3.84
C PHE A 240 5.96 19.78 3.86
N PRO A 241 6.47 20.97 3.47
CA PRO A 241 5.67 22.20 3.49
C PRO A 241 4.33 22.09 2.77
N ASN A 242 4.30 21.37 1.64
CA ASN A 242 3.11 21.26 0.80
C ASN A 242 2.34 19.95 1.00
N LEU A 243 2.86 19.00 1.79
CA LEU A 243 2.24 17.70 2.02
C LEU A 243 2.65 17.12 3.37
N GLN A 244 1.81 17.27 4.37
CA GLN A 244 2.03 16.68 5.68
C GLN A 244 1.79 15.18 5.64
N GLY A 245 2.62 14.42 6.36
CA GLY A 245 2.45 12.99 6.52
C GLY A 245 2.68 12.16 5.27
N ARG A 246 3.49 12.61 4.31
CA ARG A 246 3.83 11.81 3.13
C ARG A 246 4.45 10.49 3.56
N ARG A 247 3.89 9.38 3.07
CA ARG A 247 4.29 8.03 3.47
C ARG A 247 4.86 7.25 2.31
N LEU A 248 6.10 6.80 2.46
CA LEU A 248 6.75 5.87 1.54
C LEU A 248 6.86 4.47 2.15
N LEU A 249 6.83 3.47 1.29
CA LEU A 249 6.97 2.06 1.58
C LEU A 249 8.13 1.49 0.76
N ALA A 250 9.16 0.97 1.43
CA ALA A 250 10.26 0.27 0.79
C ALA A 250 10.17 -1.23 1.08
N ILE A 251 10.24 -2.04 0.04
CA ILE A 251 10.26 -3.49 0.11
C ILE A 251 11.61 -3.96 -0.41
N ILE A 252 12.36 -4.68 0.42
CA ILE A 252 13.66 -5.28 0.12
C ILE A 252 13.53 -6.78 0.29
N LEU A 253 13.82 -7.56 -0.74
CA LEU A 253 13.75 -9.02 -0.74
C LEU A 253 15.11 -9.62 -1.13
N GLY A 254 15.61 -10.53 -0.30
CA GLY A 254 16.83 -11.26 -0.59
C GLY A 254 18.11 -10.44 -0.48
N ALA A 255 18.23 -9.57 0.50
CA ALA A 255 19.49 -8.91 0.86
C ALA A 255 20.45 -9.90 1.54
N GLY A 256 21.76 -9.58 1.54
CA GLY A 256 22.81 -10.46 2.03
C GLY A 256 22.92 -10.54 3.55
N SER A 257 22.37 -9.60 4.30
CA SER A 257 22.45 -9.57 5.76
C SER A 257 21.34 -8.75 6.41
N GLU A 258 21.21 -8.86 7.72
CA GLU A 258 20.30 -8.07 8.53
C GLU A 258 20.59 -6.56 8.43
N ASN A 259 21.86 -6.16 8.45
CA ASN A 259 22.25 -4.78 8.24
C ASN A 259 21.98 -4.33 6.80
N ALA A 260 22.31 -5.16 5.80
CA ALA A 260 22.12 -4.83 4.39
C ALA A 260 20.64 -4.54 4.08
N ARG A 261 19.68 -5.37 4.54
CA ARG A 261 18.25 -5.09 4.30
C ARG A 261 17.80 -3.75 4.89
N ALA A 262 18.36 -3.34 6.03
CA ALA A 262 18.05 -2.05 6.65
C ALA A 262 18.70 -0.88 5.90
N GLU A 263 19.98 -1.00 5.52
CA GLU A 263 20.72 0.02 4.78
C GLU A 263 20.11 0.26 3.40
N GLU A 264 19.77 -0.81 2.67
CA GLU A 264 19.16 -0.71 1.36
C GLU A 264 17.74 -0.10 1.42
N ALA A 265 16.95 -0.46 2.44
CA ALA A 265 15.64 0.15 2.64
C ALA A 265 15.76 1.65 2.99
N GLN A 266 16.70 2.03 3.85
CA GLN A 266 16.94 3.43 4.20
C GLN A 266 17.41 4.25 3.01
N LYS A 267 18.35 3.71 2.22
CA LYS A 267 18.83 4.33 0.97
C LYS A 267 17.65 4.61 0.02
N LEU A 268 16.80 3.61 -0.17
CA LEU A 268 15.67 3.70 -1.08
C LEU A 268 14.60 4.70 -0.61
N LEU A 269 14.25 4.68 0.69
CA LEU A 269 13.35 5.66 1.30
C LEU A 269 13.88 7.09 1.17
N ASN A 270 15.16 7.31 1.52
CA ASN A 270 15.78 8.63 1.44
C ASN A 270 15.81 9.14 0.00
N TRP A 271 16.18 8.28 -0.95
CA TRP A 271 16.15 8.65 -2.36
C TRP A 271 14.75 9.07 -2.81
N GLY A 272 13.71 8.30 -2.46
CA GLY A 272 12.33 8.62 -2.84
C GLY A 272 11.85 9.96 -2.30
N TYR A 273 12.23 10.33 -1.08
CA TYR A 273 11.90 11.63 -0.49
C TYR A 273 12.68 12.80 -1.09
N ILE A 274 13.90 12.57 -1.62
CA ILE A 274 14.74 13.60 -2.23
C ILE A 274 14.45 13.73 -3.73
N ALA A 275 14.27 12.60 -4.42
CA ALA A 275 14.13 12.59 -5.87
C ALA A 275 12.75 12.99 -6.37
N TYR A 276 11.72 12.92 -5.49
CA TYR A 276 10.34 13.21 -5.85
C TYR A 276 9.67 14.17 -4.87
N ASP A 277 8.98 15.15 -5.41
CA ASP A 277 8.03 15.98 -4.67
C ASP A 277 6.66 15.29 -4.59
N GLY A 278 6.03 15.32 -3.41
CA GLY A 278 4.62 14.99 -3.26
C GLY A 278 3.77 16.25 -3.48
N VAL A 279 2.87 16.19 -4.43
CA VAL A 279 2.00 17.34 -4.78
C VAL A 279 0.54 16.97 -4.51
N LYS A 280 -0.10 17.70 -3.59
CA LYS A 280 -1.52 17.59 -3.35
C LYS A 280 -2.27 18.43 -4.39
N LEU A 281 -3.01 17.77 -5.29
CA LEU A 281 -3.77 18.42 -6.34
C LEU A 281 -5.15 18.85 -5.85
N PHE A 282 -5.81 18.03 -5.02
CA PHE A 282 -7.15 18.29 -4.50
C PHE A 282 -7.28 17.77 -3.06
N GLU A 283 -8.08 18.46 -2.26
CA GLU A 283 -8.40 18.03 -0.90
C GLU A 283 -9.38 16.84 -0.89
N ALA A 284 -9.50 16.17 0.26
CA ALA A 284 -10.50 15.13 0.47
C ALA A 284 -11.93 15.69 0.26
N ASN A 285 -12.77 14.95 -0.45
CA ASN A 285 -14.15 15.34 -0.81
C ASN A 285 -14.26 16.64 -1.63
N GLN A 286 -13.17 17.18 -2.15
CA GLN A 286 -13.19 18.30 -3.09
C GLN A 286 -13.62 17.82 -4.47
N ALA A 287 -14.59 18.49 -5.09
CA ALA A 287 -14.95 18.22 -6.47
C ALA A 287 -13.83 18.71 -7.41
N VAL A 288 -13.33 17.80 -8.25
CA VAL A 288 -12.39 18.11 -9.33
C VAL A 288 -13.14 18.79 -10.48
N VAL A 289 -14.34 18.28 -10.79
CA VAL A 289 -15.29 18.86 -11.75
C VAL A 289 -16.72 18.65 -11.24
N THR A 290 -17.64 19.52 -11.67
CA THR A 290 -19.06 19.45 -11.34
C THR A 290 -19.89 19.46 -12.63
N PRO A 291 -19.95 18.34 -13.37
CA PRO A 291 -20.70 18.25 -14.61
C PRO A 291 -22.22 18.29 -14.39
N ALA A 292 -22.94 18.70 -15.44
CA ALA A 292 -24.37 18.52 -15.51
C ALA A 292 -24.70 17.00 -15.56
N ILE A 293 -25.79 16.62 -14.89
CA ILE A 293 -26.35 15.27 -14.94
C ILE A 293 -27.82 15.38 -15.37
N TYR A 294 -28.23 14.48 -16.26
CA TYR A 294 -29.57 14.48 -16.84
C TYR A 294 -30.41 13.35 -16.23
N LYS A 295 -31.72 13.52 -16.27
CA LYS A 295 -32.73 12.59 -15.72
C LYS A 295 -32.60 12.36 -14.21
N GLY A 296 -31.86 13.23 -13.51
CA GLY A 296 -31.64 13.22 -12.09
C GLY A 296 -32.53 14.20 -11.33
N ARG A 297 -32.74 13.95 -10.02
CA ARG A 297 -33.37 14.94 -9.14
C ARG A 297 -32.50 16.19 -8.97
N ASP A 298 -31.18 15.98 -8.98
CA ASP A 298 -30.19 17.05 -9.06
C ASP A 298 -29.77 17.25 -10.52
N ASN A 299 -29.36 18.47 -10.87
CA ASN A 299 -28.92 18.84 -12.20
C ASN A 299 -27.40 18.85 -12.37
N GLN A 300 -26.65 18.63 -11.28
CA GLN A 300 -25.19 18.57 -11.25
C GLN A 300 -24.74 17.53 -10.23
N VAL A 301 -23.53 16.98 -10.41
CA VAL A 301 -22.88 16.08 -9.46
C VAL A 301 -21.38 16.40 -9.34
N GLY A 302 -20.89 16.55 -8.12
CA GLY A 302 -19.46 16.70 -7.86
C GLY A 302 -18.73 15.37 -8.08
N LEU A 303 -17.68 15.38 -8.91
CA LEU A 303 -16.80 14.23 -9.13
C LEU A 303 -15.44 14.49 -8.46
N GLY A 304 -15.02 13.61 -7.59
CA GLY A 304 -13.79 13.77 -6.81
C GLY A 304 -13.39 12.46 -6.13
N ARG A 305 -12.70 12.58 -5.01
CA ARG A 305 -12.34 11.41 -4.17
C ARG A 305 -12.59 11.70 -2.69
N PRO A 306 -12.98 10.66 -1.91
CA PRO A 306 -13.08 10.78 -0.45
C PRO A 306 -11.73 11.09 0.22
N GLN A 307 -10.62 10.68 -0.39
CA GLN A 307 -9.26 10.96 0.06
C GLN A 307 -8.65 12.10 -0.76
N PRO A 308 -7.63 12.81 -0.25
CA PRO A 308 -6.88 13.79 -1.03
C PRO A 308 -6.30 13.16 -2.29
N ILE A 309 -6.25 13.91 -3.38
CA ILE A 309 -5.55 13.50 -4.61
C ILE A 309 -4.13 14.04 -4.53
N VAL A 310 -3.19 13.14 -4.34
CA VAL A 310 -1.76 13.41 -4.27
C VAL A 310 -1.06 12.70 -5.42
N VAL A 311 -0.03 13.32 -5.99
CA VAL A 311 0.84 12.72 -7.01
C VAL A 311 2.30 12.93 -6.65
N SER A 312 3.15 11.99 -7.03
CA SER A 312 4.61 12.11 -6.94
C SER A 312 5.16 12.52 -8.30
N VAL A 313 5.95 13.58 -8.31
CA VAL A 313 6.64 14.10 -9.51
C VAL A 313 8.14 14.23 -9.25
N PRO A 314 9.01 14.14 -10.25
CA PRO A 314 10.42 14.44 -10.07
C PRO A 314 10.61 15.80 -9.40
N GLN A 315 11.59 15.89 -8.50
CA GLN A 315 11.85 17.10 -7.71
C GLN A 315 11.92 18.36 -8.58
N GLY A 316 11.24 19.43 -8.16
CA GLY A 316 11.20 20.71 -8.84
C GLY A 316 10.33 20.78 -10.09
N GLN A 317 9.60 19.69 -10.44
CA GLN A 317 8.77 19.66 -11.66
C GLN A 317 7.27 19.85 -11.40
N ALA A 318 6.85 20.19 -10.21
CA ALA A 318 5.45 20.37 -9.84
C ALA A 318 4.68 21.36 -10.73
N THR A 319 5.35 22.44 -11.18
CA THR A 319 4.76 23.47 -12.05
C THR A 319 4.47 23.00 -13.49
N ARG A 320 5.02 21.84 -13.90
CA ARG A 320 4.83 21.23 -15.22
C ARG A 320 3.64 20.27 -15.27
N LEU A 321 2.98 20.05 -14.12
CA LEU A 321 1.80 19.21 -14.05
C LEU A 321 0.63 19.82 -14.82
N LYS A 322 -0.06 18.96 -15.56
CA LYS A 322 -1.33 19.26 -16.23
C LYS A 322 -2.35 18.18 -15.89
N THR A 323 -3.60 18.58 -15.77
CA THR A 323 -4.70 17.66 -15.48
C THR A 323 -5.75 17.73 -16.57
N LEU A 324 -6.30 16.57 -16.91
CA LEU A 324 -7.41 16.44 -17.85
C LEU A 324 -8.43 15.46 -17.28
N VAL A 325 -9.71 15.83 -17.28
CA VAL A 325 -10.79 14.93 -16.87
C VAL A 325 -11.45 14.33 -18.11
N THR A 326 -11.50 13.00 -18.14
CA THR A 326 -12.26 12.24 -19.15
C THR A 326 -13.49 11.64 -18.48
N ARG A 327 -14.68 11.89 -19.04
CA ARG A 327 -15.96 11.41 -18.51
C ARG A 327 -16.94 11.14 -19.66
N PRO A 328 -18.00 10.34 -19.43
CA PRO A 328 -19.14 10.30 -20.33
C PRO A 328 -19.80 11.68 -20.46
N ASP A 329 -20.22 12.04 -21.66
CA ASP A 329 -20.99 13.25 -21.92
C ASP A 329 -22.05 12.96 -22.98
N PRO A 330 -23.35 13.07 -22.68
CA PRO A 330 -23.96 13.48 -21.41
C PRO A 330 -23.86 12.42 -20.29
N LEU A 331 -23.93 12.89 -19.02
CA LEU A 331 -23.98 12.04 -17.83
C LEU A 331 -25.45 11.87 -17.39
N PHE A 332 -25.83 10.65 -16.99
CA PHE A 332 -27.20 10.30 -16.62
C PHE A 332 -27.30 9.77 -15.19
N ALA A 333 -28.41 10.13 -14.53
CA ALA A 333 -28.85 9.49 -13.29
C ALA A 333 -29.52 8.11 -13.59
N PRO A 334 -29.55 7.15 -12.61
CA PRO A 334 -29.06 7.33 -11.24
C PRO A 334 -27.55 7.13 -11.11
N LEU A 335 -26.93 7.77 -10.11
CA LEU A 335 -25.57 7.51 -9.69
C LEU A 335 -25.54 7.21 -8.20
N ALA A 336 -24.85 6.14 -7.82
CA ALA A 336 -24.60 5.86 -6.42
C ALA A 336 -23.42 6.71 -5.90
N LYS A 337 -23.45 7.10 -4.62
CA LYS A 337 -22.29 7.70 -3.96
C LYS A 337 -21.09 6.76 -4.04
N ASN A 338 -19.92 7.30 -4.34
CA ASN A 338 -18.66 6.57 -4.57
C ASN A 338 -18.63 5.70 -5.82
N GLN A 339 -19.61 5.80 -6.71
CA GLN A 339 -19.56 5.14 -8.02
C GLN A 339 -18.48 5.79 -8.88
N PRO A 340 -17.57 5.01 -9.52
CA PRO A 340 -16.62 5.53 -10.51
C PRO A 340 -17.36 6.08 -11.74
N VAL A 341 -17.08 7.34 -12.12
CA VAL A 341 -17.79 8.03 -13.21
C VAL A 341 -16.84 8.61 -14.23
N ALA A 342 -15.66 9.06 -13.78
CA ALA A 342 -14.70 9.76 -14.62
C ALA A 342 -13.27 9.34 -14.29
N THR A 343 -12.33 9.79 -15.09
CA THR A 343 -10.89 9.59 -14.85
C THR A 343 -10.19 10.95 -14.93
N LEU A 344 -9.42 11.26 -13.88
CA LEU A 344 -8.46 12.36 -13.88
C LEU A 344 -7.14 11.84 -14.44
N LYS A 345 -6.76 12.31 -15.62
CA LYS A 345 -5.44 12.08 -16.20
C LYS A 345 -4.50 13.16 -15.71
N VAL A 346 -3.41 12.75 -15.09
CA VAL A 346 -2.34 13.66 -14.65
C VAL A 346 -1.16 13.46 -15.60
N MET A 347 -0.71 14.54 -16.17
CA MET A 347 0.39 14.58 -17.14
C MET A 347 1.55 15.38 -16.58
N LEU A 348 2.76 14.98 -16.88
CA LEU A 348 3.95 15.79 -16.70
C LEU A 348 4.38 16.27 -18.10
N ASP A 349 4.16 17.55 -18.40
CA ASP A 349 4.15 18.13 -19.75
C ASP A 349 3.16 17.42 -20.67
N GLN A 350 3.67 16.54 -21.55
CA GLN A 350 2.87 15.75 -22.49
C GLN A 350 2.91 14.23 -22.16
N ALA A 351 3.74 13.81 -21.20
CA ALA A 351 3.85 12.42 -20.80
C ALA A 351 2.79 12.08 -19.75
N PRO A 352 2.05 10.97 -19.88
CA PRO A 352 1.12 10.52 -18.85
C PRO A 352 1.90 10.12 -17.60
N LEU A 353 1.51 10.65 -16.43
CA LEU A 353 2.08 10.32 -15.15
C LEU A 353 1.24 9.27 -14.41
N THR A 354 -0.06 9.52 -14.29
CA THR A 354 -1.01 8.60 -13.65
C THR A 354 -2.43 8.90 -14.07
N GLU A 355 -3.31 7.90 -13.92
CA GLU A 355 -4.75 8.05 -14.10
C GLU A 355 -5.46 7.71 -12.80
N ILE A 356 -6.37 8.58 -12.35
CA ILE A 356 -7.03 8.48 -11.06
C ILE A 356 -8.54 8.45 -11.31
N PRO A 357 -9.25 7.37 -10.90
CA PRO A 357 -10.70 7.34 -11.04
C PRO A 357 -11.35 8.39 -10.13
N LEU A 358 -12.24 9.19 -10.70
CA LEU A 358 -13.09 10.12 -9.97
C LEU A 358 -14.45 9.48 -9.70
N LEU A 359 -14.90 9.65 -8.47
CA LEU A 359 -16.11 9.06 -7.93
C LEU A 359 -17.18 10.13 -7.78
N ALA A 360 -18.46 9.75 -7.88
CA ALA A 360 -19.57 10.62 -7.49
C ALA A 360 -19.49 10.88 -5.98
N LEU A 361 -19.30 12.14 -5.56
CA LEU A 361 -19.18 12.53 -4.15
C LEU A 361 -20.52 12.44 -3.40
N SER A 362 -21.62 12.51 -4.15
CA SER A 362 -23.00 12.31 -3.66
C SER A 362 -23.75 11.35 -4.58
N GLY A 363 -24.76 10.66 -4.05
CA GLY A 363 -25.72 9.93 -4.89
C GLY A 363 -26.66 10.91 -5.58
N VAL A 364 -27.11 10.57 -6.78
CA VAL A 364 -28.16 11.29 -7.53
C VAL A 364 -29.23 10.29 -7.92
N GLU A 365 -30.43 10.46 -7.40
CA GLU A 365 -31.60 9.64 -7.72
C GLU A 365 -32.22 10.04 -9.06
N GLU A 366 -32.95 9.11 -9.69
CA GLU A 366 -33.72 9.46 -10.90
C GLU A 366 -34.82 10.50 -10.60
N ALA A 367 -34.98 11.42 -11.54
CA ALA A 367 -36.10 12.36 -11.55
C ALA A 367 -37.42 11.65 -11.85
N GLY A 368 -38.54 12.25 -11.41
CA GLY A 368 -39.87 11.83 -11.79
C GLY A 368 -40.11 11.96 -13.32
N PHE A 369 -41.25 11.44 -13.78
CA PHE A 369 -41.62 11.41 -15.22
C PHE A 369 -41.44 12.76 -15.92
N PHE A 370 -41.90 13.85 -15.33
CA PHE A 370 -41.82 15.19 -15.93
C PHE A 370 -40.38 15.72 -16.06
N GLY A 371 -39.52 15.45 -15.07
CA GLY A 371 -38.10 15.85 -15.13
C GLY A 371 -37.36 15.10 -16.25
N ARG A 372 -37.61 13.80 -16.38
CA ARG A 372 -36.96 12.96 -17.41
C ARG A 372 -37.37 13.34 -18.83
N THR A 373 -38.65 13.74 -19.04
CA THR A 373 -39.15 14.20 -20.36
C THR A 373 -38.60 15.56 -20.68
N TRP A 374 -38.47 16.47 -19.72
CA TRP A 374 -37.84 17.77 -19.92
C TRP A 374 -36.37 17.65 -20.30
N ASP A 375 -35.60 16.80 -19.61
CA ASP A 375 -34.21 16.55 -19.96
C ASP A 375 -34.03 15.90 -21.32
N ALA A 376 -34.92 14.98 -21.71
CA ALA A 376 -34.91 14.39 -23.04
C ALA A 376 -35.13 15.43 -24.13
N LEU A 377 -36.05 16.38 -23.94
CA LEU A 377 -36.30 17.47 -24.84
C LEU A 377 -35.09 18.42 -24.96
N THR A 378 -34.48 18.75 -23.80
CA THR A 378 -33.30 19.63 -23.72
C THR A 378 -32.08 19.02 -24.44
N LEU A 379 -31.89 17.69 -24.33
CA LEU A 379 -30.82 16.96 -25.02
C LEU A 379 -31.05 16.84 -26.51
N TRP A 380 -32.32 16.80 -26.95
CA TRP A 380 -32.66 16.75 -28.39
C TRP A 380 -32.44 18.10 -29.09
N LEU A 381 -32.50 19.20 -28.32
CA LEU A 381 -32.30 20.57 -28.85
C LEU A 381 -30.82 21.01 -28.84
N LYS A 382 -29.90 20.23 -28.24
CA LYS A 382 -28.43 20.45 -28.28
C LYS A 382 -27.77 19.63 -29.37
#